data_864f678b3a5bfee1dee439079e6ab1c8
#
_entry.id   864f678b3a5bfee1dee439079e6ab1c8
#
_cell.length_a   1.000
_cell.length_b   1.000
_cell.length_c   1.000
_cell.angle_alpha   90.00
_cell.angle_beta   90.00
_cell.angle_gamma   90.00
#
_symmetry.space_group_name_H-M   'P 1'
#
loop_
_entity.id
_entity.type
_entity.pdbx_description
1 polymer ?
#
loop_
_entity_poly.entity_id
_entity_poly.type
_entity_poly.pdbx_seq_one_letter_code
_entity_poly.pdbx_strand_id
1 'polypeptide(L)'
;MAVDQHYENFPVASFLVPPSMRPFVAAIYRFARHADDVADEGDASPDERIKTLDALGLDIRSLFRGERPLAPTVLGLSALRNANLPGVSEDLFHALLSAFRQDARTGRYETFDQLLDYCSRSADPVGRLMLALVGVQHPQALRHSDAICSALQLINFWQDAGLDASRGRVYVPLEDFAAHGVSVDRFPASPEHQALIRFQCERAEALMRSGVGLLTHLSGRFRLEIAFTIAGGLRILEKIAANDFDARIRPTLRWYDLPRLTYLATRAWLDARRLPL
;
A
#
# COMPACT_ATOMS: atom_id res chain seq x y z
N MET A 1 -24.86 2.95 9.95
CA MET A 1 -23.72 3.83 10.10
C MET A 1 -22.96 3.79 8.78
N ALA A 2 -23.01 4.90 8.03
CA ALA A 2 -22.29 5.01 6.77
C ALA A 2 -20.79 4.99 7.08
N VAL A 3 -20.07 4.07 6.47
CA VAL A 3 -18.61 4.12 6.40
C VAL A 3 -18.32 5.32 5.53
N ASP A 4 -17.69 6.36 6.09
CA ASP A 4 -17.19 7.50 5.33
C ASP A 4 -16.34 6.94 4.19
N GLN A 5 -16.75 7.28 2.97
CA GLN A 5 -16.06 6.89 1.75
C GLN A 5 -14.78 7.73 1.63
N HIS A 6 -13.75 7.40 2.40
CA HIS A 6 -12.39 7.75 1.99
C HIS A 6 -12.13 6.99 0.69
N TYR A 7 -11.81 7.76 -0.33
CA TYR A 7 -11.72 7.32 -1.73
C TYR A 7 -10.44 6.50 -1.93
N GLU A 8 -10.48 5.25 -1.48
CA GLU A 8 -9.42 4.30 -1.78
C GLU A 8 -9.60 3.81 -3.22
N ASN A 9 -8.50 3.76 -3.98
CA ASN A 9 -8.51 3.27 -5.37
C ASN A 9 -8.91 1.79 -5.48
N PHE A 10 -8.91 1.06 -4.36
CA PHE A 10 -9.25 -0.35 -4.29
C PHE A 10 -10.27 -0.60 -3.17
N PRO A 11 -11.42 -1.23 -3.45
CA PRO A 11 -12.37 -1.57 -2.41
C PRO A 11 -11.75 -2.63 -1.48
N VAL A 12 -11.51 -2.26 -0.24
CA VAL A 12 -10.87 -3.08 0.81
C VAL A 12 -11.62 -4.40 1.08
N ALA A 13 -12.87 -4.47 0.71
CA ALA A 13 -13.68 -5.69 0.74
C ALA A 13 -14.30 -5.92 -0.63
N SER A 14 -13.44 -6.08 -1.65
CA SER A 14 -13.87 -6.40 -2.99
C SER A 14 -14.78 -7.63 -2.98
N PHE A 15 -15.77 -7.64 -3.87
CA PHE A 15 -16.65 -8.79 -4.10
C PHE A 15 -15.86 -10.07 -4.45
N LEU A 16 -14.65 -9.92 -4.96
CA LEU A 16 -13.76 -11.03 -5.35
C LEU A 16 -13.06 -11.68 -4.15
N VAL A 17 -12.93 -10.99 -3.00
CA VAL A 17 -12.40 -11.61 -1.78
C VAL A 17 -13.34 -12.72 -1.33
N PRO A 18 -12.84 -13.97 -1.10
CA PRO A 18 -13.64 -15.09 -0.63
C PRO A 18 -14.46 -14.70 0.62
N PRO A 19 -15.74 -15.08 0.71
CA PRO A 19 -16.61 -14.69 1.83
C PRO A 19 -16.04 -15.05 3.21
N SER A 20 -15.39 -16.21 3.33
CA SER A 20 -14.76 -16.68 4.58
C SER A 20 -13.60 -15.80 5.05
N MET A 21 -12.95 -15.05 4.16
CA MET A 21 -11.82 -14.19 4.48
C MET A 21 -12.26 -12.76 4.83
N ARG A 22 -13.43 -12.32 4.38
CA ARG A 22 -13.90 -10.94 4.54
C ARG A 22 -13.85 -10.41 5.98
N PRO A 23 -14.25 -11.20 7.02
CA PRO A 23 -14.14 -10.75 8.40
C PRO A 23 -12.69 -10.46 8.83
N PHE A 24 -11.72 -11.28 8.38
CA PHE A 24 -10.31 -11.09 8.67
C PHE A 24 -9.74 -9.87 7.95
N VAL A 25 -10.05 -9.73 6.66
CA VAL A 25 -9.65 -8.55 5.86
C VAL A 25 -10.21 -7.27 6.49
N ALA A 26 -11.48 -7.26 6.89
CA ALA A 26 -12.09 -6.11 7.56
C ALA A 26 -11.45 -5.80 8.92
N ALA A 27 -10.98 -6.81 9.66
CA ALA A 27 -10.29 -6.60 10.94
C ALA A 27 -8.88 -6.01 10.73
N ILE A 28 -8.12 -6.55 9.77
CA ILE A 28 -6.79 -6.04 9.38
C ILE A 28 -6.92 -4.57 8.92
N TYR A 29 -7.88 -4.30 8.04
CA TYR A 29 -8.12 -2.95 7.55
C TYR A 29 -8.46 -1.95 8.66
N ARG A 30 -9.41 -2.30 9.55
CA ARG A 30 -9.77 -1.43 10.68
C ARG A 30 -8.59 -1.14 11.60
N PHE A 31 -7.72 -2.12 11.82
CA PHE A 31 -6.50 -1.90 12.59
C PHE A 31 -5.54 -0.95 11.87
N ALA A 32 -5.23 -1.25 10.61
CA ALA A 32 -4.30 -0.44 9.82
C ALA A 32 -4.82 1.01 9.67
N ARG A 33 -6.10 1.18 9.33
CA ARG A 33 -6.71 2.51 9.19
C ARG A 33 -6.72 3.29 10.51
N HIS A 34 -7.03 2.65 11.63
CA HIS A 34 -6.97 3.31 12.93
C HIS A 34 -5.57 3.76 13.29
N ALA A 35 -4.55 2.93 13.02
CA ALA A 35 -3.15 3.30 13.29
C ALA A 35 -2.67 4.43 12.35
N ASP A 36 -3.11 4.44 11.10
CA ASP A 36 -2.89 5.49 10.11
C ASP A 36 -3.54 6.81 10.55
N ASP A 37 -4.81 6.79 10.95
CA ASP A 37 -5.53 7.95 11.47
C ASP A 37 -4.82 8.55 12.72
N VAL A 38 -4.32 7.70 13.61
CA VAL A 38 -3.52 8.14 14.77
C VAL A 38 -2.24 8.86 14.34
N ALA A 39 -1.59 8.38 13.26
CA ALA A 39 -0.37 9.01 12.75
C ALA A 39 -0.65 10.37 12.08
N ASP A 40 -1.79 10.50 11.39
CA ASP A 40 -2.02 11.58 10.41
C ASP A 40 -3.08 12.59 10.81
N GLU A 41 -4.12 12.19 11.56
CA GLU A 41 -5.29 13.00 11.80
C GLU A 41 -5.32 13.66 13.20
N GLY A 42 -6.07 14.78 13.31
CA GLY A 42 -6.26 15.53 14.57
C GLY A 42 -5.07 16.41 14.96
N ASP A 43 -5.17 17.02 16.14
CA ASP A 43 -4.25 18.05 16.63
C ASP A 43 -3.17 17.52 17.60
N ALA A 44 -3.05 16.18 17.76
CA ALA A 44 -2.07 15.57 18.65
C ALA A 44 -0.63 15.85 18.17
N SER A 45 0.26 16.11 19.12
CA SER A 45 1.68 16.28 18.83
C SER A 45 2.33 14.96 18.34
N PRO A 46 3.44 15.01 17.58
CA PRO A 46 4.15 13.80 17.15
C PRO A 46 4.45 12.81 18.27
N ASP A 47 4.82 13.30 19.45
CA ASP A 47 5.14 12.45 20.59
C ASP A 47 3.90 11.78 21.18
N GLU A 48 2.76 12.46 21.24
CA GLU A 48 1.49 11.87 21.66
C GLU A 48 1.01 10.80 20.67
N ARG A 49 1.15 11.04 19.36
CA ARG A 49 0.86 10.07 18.30
C ARG A 49 1.70 8.81 18.47
N ILE A 50 3.02 8.95 18.64
CA ILE A 50 3.93 7.84 18.84
C ILE A 50 3.58 7.07 20.11
N LYS A 51 3.27 7.75 21.23
CA LYS A 51 2.85 7.10 22.46
C LYS A 51 1.58 6.25 22.27
N THR A 52 0.63 6.74 21.47
CA THR A 52 -0.59 5.99 21.15
C THR A 52 -0.29 4.77 20.27
N LEU A 53 0.58 4.92 19.25
CA LEU A 53 1.04 3.80 18.42
C LEU A 53 1.84 2.76 19.22
N ASP A 54 2.61 3.20 20.23
CA ASP A 54 3.33 2.29 21.14
C ASP A 54 2.36 1.48 22.00
N ALA A 55 1.27 2.11 22.48
CA ALA A 55 0.24 1.41 23.22
C ALA A 55 -0.47 0.35 22.35
N LEU A 56 -0.76 0.66 21.07
CA LEU A 56 -1.25 -0.35 20.12
C LEU A 56 -0.26 -1.51 19.94
N GLY A 57 1.04 -1.21 19.91
CA GLY A 57 2.08 -2.24 19.83
C GLY A 57 2.14 -3.16 21.07
N LEU A 58 1.92 -2.62 22.26
CA LEU A 58 1.79 -3.43 23.48
C LEU A 58 0.55 -4.33 23.42
N ASP A 59 -0.56 -3.80 22.95
CA ASP A 59 -1.80 -4.56 22.77
C ASP A 59 -1.67 -5.69 21.75
N ILE A 60 -0.94 -5.48 20.64
CA ILE A 60 -0.60 -6.56 19.68
C ILE A 60 0.17 -7.68 20.37
N ARG A 61 1.20 -7.34 21.16
CA ARG A 61 1.96 -8.36 21.94
C ARG A 61 1.05 -9.13 22.89
N SER A 62 0.18 -8.43 23.64
CA SER A 62 -0.78 -9.05 24.55
C SER A 62 -1.72 -10.01 23.80
N LEU A 63 -2.25 -9.58 22.64
CA LEU A 63 -3.08 -10.44 21.80
C LEU A 63 -2.35 -11.72 21.39
N PHE A 64 -1.12 -11.63 20.90
CA PHE A 64 -0.36 -12.80 20.45
C PHE A 64 0.09 -13.72 21.59
N ARG A 65 0.21 -13.21 22.82
CA ARG A 65 0.39 -14.02 24.04
C ARG A 65 -0.89 -14.69 24.54
N GLY A 66 -2.04 -14.37 23.95
CA GLY A 66 -3.34 -14.89 24.38
C GLY A 66 -3.98 -14.08 25.52
N GLU A 67 -3.43 -12.91 25.82
CA GLU A 67 -3.99 -11.95 26.75
C GLU A 67 -5.04 -11.07 26.06
N ARG A 68 -5.92 -10.44 26.84
CA ARG A 68 -6.97 -9.58 26.28
C ARG A 68 -6.40 -8.17 26.02
N PRO A 69 -6.34 -7.70 24.76
CA PRO A 69 -5.92 -6.34 24.46
C PRO A 69 -6.97 -5.32 24.90
N LEU A 70 -6.55 -4.07 25.10
CA LEU A 70 -7.42 -2.97 25.52
C LEU A 70 -8.06 -2.26 24.31
N ALA A 71 -7.28 -2.02 23.25
CA ALA A 71 -7.75 -1.31 22.07
C ALA A 71 -8.78 -2.15 21.29
N PRO A 72 -9.97 -1.60 20.98
CA PRO A 72 -11.03 -2.32 20.27
C PRO A 72 -10.59 -2.83 18.88
N THR A 73 -9.73 -2.08 18.19
CA THR A 73 -9.21 -2.45 16.87
C THR A 73 -8.26 -3.65 16.93
N VAL A 74 -7.45 -3.75 17.98
CA VAL A 74 -6.60 -4.91 18.25
C VAL A 74 -7.43 -6.10 18.74
N LEU A 75 -8.41 -5.88 19.59
CA LEU A 75 -9.37 -6.92 20.01
C LEU A 75 -10.09 -7.51 18.79
N GLY A 76 -10.39 -6.71 17.78
CA GLY A 76 -10.98 -7.15 16.51
C GLY A 76 -10.13 -8.16 15.73
N LEU A 77 -8.82 -8.25 15.98
CA LEU A 77 -7.91 -9.22 15.38
C LEU A 77 -7.92 -10.59 16.08
N SER A 78 -8.66 -10.76 17.19
CA SER A 78 -8.66 -12.01 17.99
C SER A 78 -9.06 -13.23 17.16
N ALA A 79 -10.05 -13.11 16.27
CA ALA A 79 -10.45 -14.21 15.41
C ALA A 79 -9.34 -14.61 14.43
N LEU A 80 -8.61 -13.64 13.87
CA LEU A 80 -7.47 -13.86 12.98
C LEU A 80 -6.33 -14.59 13.72
N ARG A 81 -5.98 -14.10 14.92
CA ARG A 81 -4.96 -14.73 15.77
C ARG A 81 -5.35 -16.17 16.14
N ASN A 82 -6.62 -16.38 16.53
CA ASN A 82 -7.10 -17.69 16.96
C ASN A 82 -7.22 -18.70 15.81
N ALA A 83 -7.34 -18.24 14.57
CA ALA A 83 -7.28 -19.09 13.38
C ALA A 83 -5.91 -19.75 13.18
N ASN A 84 -4.86 -19.24 13.87
CA ASN A 84 -3.50 -19.80 13.88
C ASN A 84 -2.96 -20.12 12.48
N LEU A 85 -3.23 -19.19 11.53
CA LEU A 85 -2.84 -19.38 10.14
C LEU A 85 -1.32 -19.21 9.98
N PRO A 86 -0.64 -20.13 9.26
CA PRO A 86 0.77 -19.97 8.93
C PRO A 86 1.02 -18.62 8.22
N GLY A 87 2.03 -17.88 8.67
CA GLY A 87 2.38 -16.57 8.10
C GLY A 87 1.67 -15.37 8.76
N VAL A 88 0.70 -15.59 9.65
CA VAL A 88 0.15 -14.52 10.51
C VAL A 88 1.04 -14.41 11.75
N SER A 89 1.80 -13.31 11.87
CA SER A 89 2.67 -13.05 13.02
C SER A 89 2.48 -11.63 13.56
N GLU A 90 2.87 -11.41 14.81
CA GLU A 90 2.86 -10.09 15.42
C GLU A 90 3.80 -9.10 14.70
N ASP A 91 4.89 -9.61 14.09
CA ASP A 91 5.89 -8.78 13.40
C ASP A 91 5.29 -7.98 12.24
N LEU A 92 4.30 -8.54 11.53
CA LEU A 92 3.63 -7.84 10.43
C LEU A 92 2.88 -6.60 10.94
N PHE A 93 2.23 -6.69 12.09
CA PHE A 93 1.54 -5.56 12.72
C PHE A 93 2.53 -4.55 13.30
N HIS A 94 3.64 -5.03 13.86
CA HIS A 94 4.71 -4.15 14.34
C HIS A 94 5.42 -3.41 13.21
N ALA A 95 5.58 -4.03 12.03
CA ALA A 95 6.11 -3.38 10.85
C ALA A 95 5.21 -2.20 10.43
N LEU A 96 3.87 -2.41 10.33
CA LEU A 96 2.92 -1.34 10.05
C LEU A 96 3.03 -0.20 11.08
N LEU A 97 3.00 -0.53 12.37
CA LEU A 97 3.11 0.49 13.42
C LEU A 97 4.45 1.25 13.36
N SER A 98 5.54 0.61 12.91
CA SER A 98 6.83 1.29 12.73
C SER A 98 6.81 2.30 11.60
N ALA A 99 6.11 1.99 10.50
CA ALA A 99 5.90 2.93 9.39
C ALA A 99 5.05 4.13 9.85
N PHE A 100 3.94 3.90 10.52
CA PHE A 100 3.07 4.97 11.04
C PHE A 100 3.77 5.85 12.09
N ARG A 101 4.69 5.30 12.92
CA ARG A 101 5.54 6.12 13.79
C ARG A 101 6.48 7.02 13.00
N GLN A 102 6.97 6.52 11.86
CA GLN A 102 7.79 7.32 10.96
C GLN A 102 6.98 8.46 10.35
N ASP A 103 5.74 8.22 9.90
CA ASP A 103 4.85 9.23 9.33
C ASP A 103 4.59 10.39 10.29
N ALA A 104 4.50 10.10 11.59
CA ALA A 104 4.32 11.14 12.61
C ALA A 104 5.51 12.13 12.71
N ARG A 105 6.68 11.82 12.13
CA ARG A 105 7.90 12.63 12.22
C ARG A 105 8.55 12.97 10.89
N THR A 106 8.40 12.13 9.88
CA THR A 106 9.16 12.19 8.64
C THR A 106 8.27 12.64 7.49
N GLY A 107 8.56 13.79 6.93
CA GLY A 107 7.85 14.30 5.76
C GLY A 107 8.65 14.21 4.46
N ARG A 108 9.91 13.72 4.49
CA ARG A 108 10.82 13.67 3.33
C ARG A 108 11.76 12.49 3.41
N TYR A 109 12.22 12.00 2.26
CA TYR A 109 13.14 10.86 2.10
C TYR A 109 14.38 11.30 1.32
N GLU A 110 15.58 10.98 1.82
CA GLU A 110 16.85 11.33 1.15
C GLU A 110 17.04 10.50 -0.11
N THR A 111 16.80 9.19 -0.03
CA THR A 111 17.06 8.23 -1.11
C THR A 111 15.85 7.38 -1.43
N PHE A 112 15.85 6.78 -2.62
CA PHE A 112 14.82 5.82 -3.02
C PHE A 112 14.84 4.55 -2.15
N ASP A 113 16.01 4.12 -1.71
CA ASP A 113 16.13 2.97 -0.81
C ASP A 113 15.45 3.21 0.54
N GLN A 114 15.55 4.43 1.10
CA GLN A 114 14.81 4.82 2.31
C GLN A 114 13.29 4.79 2.09
N LEU A 115 12.84 5.21 0.91
CA LEU A 115 11.41 5.15 0.57
C LEU A 115 10.95 3.70 0.38
N LEU A 116 11.76 2.83 -0.24
CA LEU A 116 11.45 1.40 -0.34
C LEU A 116 11.44 0.71 1.02
N ASP A 117 12.35 1.04 1.93
CA ASP A 117 12.31 0.54 3.31
C ASP A 117 11.00 0.93 4.00
N TYR A 118 10.55 2.18 3.82
CA TYR A 118 9.23 2.60 4.31
C TYR A 118 8.10 1.77 3.68
N CYS A 119 8.08 1.59 2.35
CA CYS A 119 7.08 0.78 1.65
C CYS A 119 7.05 -0.67 2.17
N SER A 120 8.22 -1.25 2.45
CA SER A 120 8.34 -2.61 2.98
C SER A 120 7.69 -2.80 4.35
N ARG A 121 7.52 -1.72 5.12
CA ARG A 121 6.88 -1.72 6.44
C ARG A 121 5.44 -1.22 6.41
N SER A 122 5.09 -0.32 5.49
CA SER A 122 3.74 0.26 5.39
C SER A 122 2.79 -0.54 4.49
N ALA A 123 3.30 -1.26 3.48
CA ALA A 123 2.48 -1.92 2.47
C ALA A 123 2.67 -3.45 2.41
N ASP A 124 3.91 -3.95 2.41
CA ASP A 124 4.19 -5.38 2.24
C ASP A 124 3.53 -6.27 3.32
N PRO A 125 3.45 -5.86 4.61
CA PRO A 125 2.79 -6.67 5.63
C PRO A 125 1.32 -6.96 5.31
N VAL A 126 0.61 -6.04 4.66
CA VAL A 126 -0.78 -6.25 4.24
C VAL A 126 -0.86 -7.37 3.21
N GLY A 127 0.00 -7.34 2.19
CA GLY A 127 0.09 -8.39 1.18
C GLY A 127 0.40 -9.76 1.79
N ARG A 128 1.35 -9.82 2.71
CA ARG A 128 1.73 -11.05 3.42
C ARG A 128 0.58 -11.59 4.28
N LEU A 129 -0.16 -10.73 4.98
CA LEU A 129 -1.38 -11.13 5.71
C LEU A 129 -2.43 -11.69 4.75
N MET A 130 -2.66 -11.04 3.60
CA MET A 130 -3.60 -11.53 2.59
C MET A 130 -3.20 -12.90 2.03
N LEU A 131 -1.91 -13.14 1.77
CA LEU A 131 -1.39 -14.44 1.33
C LEU A 131 -1.55 -15.52 2.41
N ALA A 132 -1.32 -15.17 3.68
CA ALA A 132 -1.56 -16.09 4.80
C ALA A 132 -3.02 -16.54 4.88
N LEU A 133 -3.99 -15.63 4.61
CA LEU A 133 -5.42 -15.97 4.59
C LEU A 133 -5.78 -16.98 3.50
N VAL A 134 -5.03 -17.04 2.38
CA VAL A 134 -5.23 -18.03 1.30
C VAL A 134 -4.27 -19.21 1.38
N GLY A 135 -3.47 -19.32 2.45
CA GLY A 135 -2.54 -20.42 2.68
C GLY A 135 -1.30 -20.41 1.76
N VAL A 136 -0.94 -19.27 1.17
CA VAL A 136 0.23 -19.14 0.30
C VAL A 136 1.42 -18.62 1.10
N GLN A 137 2.46 -19.46 1.26
CA GLN A 137 3.67 -19.16 2.03
C GLN A 137 4.96 -19.41 1.22
N HIS A 138 4.83 -19.62 -0.08
CA HIS A 138 6.01 -19.85 -0.92
C HIS A 138 6.90 -18.60 -0.97
N PRO A 139 8.23 -18.70 -0.74
CA PRO A 139 9.10 -17.50 -0.64
C PRO A 139 9.07 -16.61 -1.87
N GLN A 140 8.91 -17.18 -3.06
CA GLN A 140 8.80 -16.42 -4.31
C GLN A 140 7.45 -15.65 -4.39
N ALA A 141 6.35 -16.28 -3.93
CA ALA A 141 5.05 -15.61 -3.86
C ALA A 141 5.09 -14.42 -2.91
N LEU A 142 5.77 -14.56 -1.74
CA LEU A 142 5.96 -13.46 -0.80
C LEU A 142 6.74 -12.30 -1.45
N ARG A 143 7.86 -12.58 -2.12
CA ARG A 143 8.64 -11.55 -2.83
C ARG A 143 7.83 -10.84 -3.93
N HIS A 144 7.04 -11.58 -4.70
CA HIS A 144 6.16 -10.98 -5.71
C HIS A 144 5.06 -10.12 -5.09
N SER A 145 4.50 -10.55 -3.96
CA SER A 145 3.53 -9.77 -3.20
C SER A 145 4.13 -8.48 -2.68
N ASP A 146 5.32 -8.53 -2.08
CA ASP A 146 6.03 -7.36 -1.60
C ASP A 146 6.27 -6.36 -2.74
N ALA A 147 6.74 -6.84 -3.91
CA ALA A 147 6.92 -5.97 -5.07
C ALA A 147 5.63 -5.27 -5.53
N ILE A 148 4.48 -5.99 -5.53
CA ILE A 148 3.17 -5.40 -5.86
C ILE A 148 2.76 -4.37 -4.81
N CYS A 149 2.86 -4.70 -3.53
CA CYS A 149 2.44 -3.82 -2.44
C CYS A 149 3.27 -2.53 -2.39
N SER A 150 4.59 -2.64 -2.47
CA SER A 150 5.49 -1.50 -2.55
C SER A 150 5.23 -0.66 -3.82
N ALA A 151 4.98 -1.30 -4.98
CA ALA A 151 4.64 -0.58 -6.20
C ALA A 151 3.31 0.18 -6.08
N LEU A 152 2.28 -0.40 -5.46
CA LEU A 152 1.00 0.26 -5.20
C LEU A 152 1.18 1.48 -4.29
N GLN A 153 2.00 1.36 -3.25
CA GLN A 153 2.30 2.46 -2.35
C GLN A 153 3.02 3.61 -3.09
N LEU A 154 4.02 3.30 -3.92
CA LEU A 154 4.68 4.28 -4.77
C LEU A 154 3.71 4.95 -5.74
N ILE A 155 2.82 4.17 -6.39
CA ILE A 155 1.80 4.70 -7.31
C ILE A 155 0.87 5.67 -6.59
N ASN A 156 0.45 5.36 -5.34
CA ASN A 156 -0.36 6.27 -4.53
C ASN A 156 0.38 7.58 -4.27
N PHE A 157 1.67 7.54 -3.93
CA PHE A 157 2.48 8.75 -3.74
C PHE A 157 2.58 9.60 -5.01
N TRP A 158 2.74 8.97 -6.17
CA TRP A 158 2.81 9.71 -7.45
C TRP A 158 1.46 10.26 -7.87
N GLN A 159 0.38 9.55 -7.57
CA GLN A 159 -0.99 9.98 -7.79
C GLN A 159 -1.35 11.20 -6.93
N ASP A 160 -0.90 11.22 -5.68
CA ASP A 160 -1.24 12.22 -4.68
C ASP A 160 -0.15 13.28 -4.48
N ALA A 161 0.92 13.27 -5.29
CA ALA A 161 2.13 14.07 -5.08
C ALA A 161 1.87 15.57 -4.88
N GLY A 162 0.96 16.17 -5.64
CA GLY A 162 0.58 17.58 -5.47
C GLY A 162 -0.25 17.84 -4.20
N LEU A 163 -1.13 16.90 -3.84
CA LEU A 163 -1.93 16.99 -2.63
C LEU A 163 -1.04 16.88 -1.39
N ASP A 164 -0.12 15.90 -1.39
CA ASP A 164 0.82 15.69 -0.29
C ASP A 164 1.77 16.86 -0.12
N ALA A 165 2.29 17.41 -1.22
CA ALA A 165 3.12 18.62 -1.19
C ALA A 165 2.37 19.81 -0.55
N SER A 166 1.07 19.97 -0.82
CA SER A 166 0.25 21.03 -0.20
C SER A 166 0.10 20.88 1.32
N ARG A 167 0.32 19.65 1.83
CA ARG A 167 0.30 19.30 3.26
C ARG A 167 1.70 19.25 3.89
N GLY A 168 2.73 19.66 3.13
CA GLY A 168 4.13 19.66 3.55
C GLY A 168 4.83 18.30 3.49
N ARG A 169 4.22 17.28 2.84
CA ARG A 169 4.78 15.95 2.66
C ARG A 169 5.30 15.78 1.23
N VAL A 170 6.53 15.31 1.09
CA VAL A 170 7.14 15.05 -0.22
C VAL A 170 7.77 13.66 -0.19
N TYR A 171 7.13 12.69 -0.86
CA TYR A 171 7.61 11.31 -0.92
C TYR A 171 8.63 11.08 -2.03
N VAL A 172 8.71 11.96 -3.04
CA VAL A 172 9.77 11.89 -4.06
C VAL A 172 11.13 12.07 -3.38
N PRO A 173 12.09 11.14 -3.60
CA PRO A 173 13.41 11.21 -2.97
C PRO A 173 14.17 12.49 -3.31
N LEU A 174 14.90 13.06 -2.33
CA LEU A 174 15.68 14.28 -2.52
C LEU A 174 16.81 14.08 -3.54
N GLU A 175 17.43 12.89 -3.60
CA GLU A 175 18.41 12.54 -4.62
C GLU A 175 17.86 12.67 -6.04
N ASP A 176 16.59 12.30 -6.26
CA ASP A 176 15.95 12.36 -7.57
C ASP A 176 15.60 13.81 -7.96
N PHE A 177 15.22 14.66 -7.00
CA PHE A 177 15.10 16.10 -7.22
C PHE A 177 16.41 16.70 -7.70
N ALA A 178 17.51 16.37 -7.03
CA ALA A 178 18.84 16.83 -7.39
C ALA A 178 19.26 16.34 -8.79
N ALA A 179 19.02 15.06 -9.09
CA ALA A 179 19.35 14.45 -10.38
C ALA A 179 18.59 15.09 -11.56
N HIS A 180 17.36 15.56 -11.32
CA HIS A 180 16.52 16.20 -12.35
C HIS A 180 16.57 17.73 -12.34
N GLY A 181 17.37 18.33 -11.45
CA GLY A 181 17.49 19.80 -11.34
C GLY A 181 16.19 20.49 -10.88
N VAL A 182 15.30 19.78 -10.18
CA VAL A 182 14.03 20.30 -9.67
C VAL A 182 14.21 20.79 -8.25
N SER A 183 13.72 22.00 -7.94
CA SER A 183 13.73 22.53 -6.58
C SER A 183 12.56 21.91 -5.77
N VAL A 184 12.86 21.29 -4.63
CA VAL A 184 11.86 20.70 -3.72
C VAL A 184 10.87 21.77 -3.24
N ASP A 185 11.35 22.97 -2.90
CA ASP A 185 10.50 24.04 -2.36
C ASP A 185 9.54 24.64 -3.42
N ARG A 186 9.82 24.40 -4.70
CA ARG A 186 8.96 24.81 -5.82
C ARG A 186 8.12 23.69 -6.38
N PHE A 187 8.22 22.48 -5.84
CA PHE A 187 7.43 21.32 -6.26
C PHE A 187 5.99 21.44 -5.73
N PRO A 188 4.96 21.19 -6.56
CA PRO A 188 4.97 20.88 -7.99
C PRO A 188 4.68 22.11 -8.89
N ALA A 189 5.06 23.31 -8.49
CA ALA A 189 4.68 24.55 -9.18
C ALA A 189 5.41 24.74 -10.52
N SER A 190 6.64 24.21 -10.66
CA SER A 190 7.45 24.37 -11.88
C SER A 190 7.22 23.21 -12.85
N PRO A 191 7.21 23.42 -14.19
CA PRO A 191 6.93 22.38 -15.18
C PRO A 191 8.01 21.29 -15.24
N GLU A 192 9.22 21.57 -14.74
CA GLU A 192 10.34 20.61 -14.76
C GLU A 192 10.05 19.35 -13.94
N HIS A 193 9.07 19.39 -13.03
CA HIS A 193 8.69 18.22 -12.24
C HIS A 193 8.14 17.07 -13.09
N GLN A 194 7.64 17.31 -14.31
CA GLN A 194 7.06 16.28 -15.16
C GLN A 194 8.06 15.16 -15.51
N ALA A 195 9.33 15.52 -15.82
CA ALA A 195 10.38 14.53 -16.08
C ALA A 195 10.70 13.70 -14.83
N LEU A 196 10.72 14.33 -13.67
CA LEU A 196 10.92 13.67 -12.38
C LEU A 196 9.77 12.69 -12.07
N ILE A 197 8.52 13.11 -12.21
CA ILE A 197 7.36 12.23 -11.98
C ILE A 197 7.32 11.09 -13.00
N ARG A 198 7.66 11.34 -14.27
CA ARG A 198 7.80 10.26 -15.26
C ARG A 198 8.77 9.20 -14.79
N PHE A 199 9.96 9.59 -14.36
CA PHE A 199 10.99 8.69 -13.86
C PHE A 199 10.49 7.86 -12.66
N GLN A 200 9.77 8.49 -11.71
CA GLN A 200 9.18 7.79 -10.59
C GLN A 200 8.09 6.78 -11.02
N CYS A 201 7.26 7.16 -11.99
CA CYS A 201 6.24 6.26 -12.53
C CYS A 201 6.86 5.04 -13.23
N GLU A 202 7.94 5.22 -13.99
CA GLU A 202 8.67 4.13 -14.65
C GLU A 202 9.26 3.14 -13.63
N ARG A 203 9.83 3.63 -12.52
CA ARG A 203 10.30 2.77 -11.41
C ARG A 203 9.16 1.96 -10.78
N ALA A 204 8.02 2.62 -10.48
CA ALA A 204 6.87 1.96 -9.90
C ALA A 204 6.25 0.93 -10.84
N GLU A 205 6.20 1.21 -12.16
CA GLU A 205 5.75 0.26 -13.16
C GLU A 205 6.67 -0.96 -13.26
N ALA A 206 7.98 -0.75 -13.27
CA ALA A 206 8.96 -1.83 -13.30
C ALA A 206 8.83 -2.75 -12.08
N LEU A 207 8.67 -2.14 -10.89
CA LEU A 207 8.45 -2.89 -9.65
C LEU A 207 7.13 -3.68 -9.68
N MET A 208 6.03 -3.07 -10.14
CA MET A 208 4.73 -3.73 -10.31
C MET A 208 4.84 -4.94 -11.24
N ARG A 209 5.52 -4.77 -12.39
CA ARG A 209 5.72 -5.85 -13.37
C ARG A 209 6.56 -6.98 -12.83
N SER A 210 7.54 -6.71 -11.98
CA SER A 210 8.35 -7.77 -11.33
C SER A 210 7.53 -8.65 -10.39
N GLY A 211 6.42 -8.12 -9.87
CA GLY A 211 5.50 -8.83 -8.97
C GLY A 211 4.45 -9.69 -9.68
N VAL A 212 4.23 -9.57 -11.01
CA VAL A 212 3.13 -10.27 -11.70
C VAL A 212 3.20 -11.79 -11.57
N GLY A 213 4.39 -12.34 -11.31
CA GLY A 213 4.60 -13.77 -11.04
C GLY A 213 3.75 -14.30 -9.87
N LEU A 214 3.30 -13.44 -8.97
CA LEU A 214 2.37 -13.82 -7.89
C LEU A 214 1.14 -14.55 -8.43
N LEU A 215 0.63 -14.16 -9.59
CA LEU A 215 -0.57 -14.74 -10.18
C LEU A 215 -0.45 -16.24 -10.48
N THR A 216 0.76 -16.78 -10.63
CA THR A 216 0.98 -18.22 -10.82
C THR A 216 0.81 -19.03 -9.53
N HIS A 217 0.98 -18.38 -8.37
CA HIS A 217 0.85 -18.99 -7.05
C HIS A 217 -0.58 -18.89 -6.48
N LEU A 218 -1.47 -18.19 -7.17
CA LEU A 218 -2.85 -17.94 -6.73
C LEU A 218 -3.85 -18.72 -7.59
N SER A 219 -5.07 -18.91 -7.07
CA SER A 219 -6.16 -19.56 -7.79
C SER A 219 -7.51 -18.87 -7.56
N GLY A 220 -8.50 -19.24 -8.36
CA GLY A 220 -9.89 -18.81 -8.21
C GLY A 220 -10.09 -17.30 -8.19
N ARG A 221 -11.02 -16.86 -7.34
CA ARG A 221 -11.41 -15.45 -7.23
C ARG A 221 -10.28 -14.56 -6.71
N PHE A 222 -9.45 -15.08 -5.81
CA PHE A 222 -8.35 -14.29 -5.24
C PHE A 222 -7.28 -13.95 -6.28
N ARG A 223 -7.02 -14.86 -7.23
CA ARG A 223 -6.16 -14.54 -8.39
C ARG A 223 -6.73 -13.38 -9.21
N LEU A 224 -8.04 -13.39 -9.46
CA LEU A 224 -8.69 -12.30 -10.19
C LEU A 224 -8.60 -10.98 -9.43
N GLU A 225 -8.81 -11.01 -8.10
CA GLU A 225 -8.64 -9.84 -7.26
C GLU A 225 -7.26 -9.20 -7.44
N ILE A 226 -6.20 -10.01 -7.30
CA ILE A 226 -4.82 -9.51 -7.45
C ILE A 226 -4.54 -9.06 -8.89
N ALA A 227 -5.07 -9.74 -9.90
CA ALA A 227 -4.92 -9.31 -11.30
C ALA A 227 -5.56 -7.93 -11.55
N PHE A 228 -6.76 -7.68 -11.00
CA PHE A 228 -7.41 -6.37 -11.08
C PHE A 228 -6.73 -5.31 -10.22
N THR A 229 -6.14 -5.68 -9.09
CA THR A 229 -5.32 -4.79 -8.26
C THR A 229 -4.09 -4.30 -9.04
N ILE A 230 -3.34 -5.22 -9.66
CA ILE A 230 -2.23 -4.88 -10.56
C ILE A 230 -2.71 -3.97 -11.71
N ALA A 231 -3.81 -4.34 -12.35
CA ALA A 231 -4.40 -3.56 -13.45
C ALA A 231 -4.79 -2.15 -13.01
N GLY A 232 -5.32 -1.99 -11.79
CA GLY A 232 -5.66 -0.69 -11.22
C GLY A 232 -4.45 0.21 -11.04
N GLY A 233 -3.37 -0.30 -10.44
CA GLY A 233 -2.12 0.43 -10.31
C GLY A 233 -1.54 0.86 -11.66
N LEU A 234 -1.44 -0.08 -12.62
CA LEU A 234 -0.98 0.23 -13.97
C LEU A 234 -1.89 1.26 -14.67
N ARG A 235 -3.21 1.19 -14.46
CA ARG A 235 -4.14 2.16 -15.04
C ARG A 235 -3.98 3.56 -14.45
N ILE A 236 -3.68 3.68 -13.16
CA ILE A 236 -3.34 4.98 -12.56
C ILE A 236 -2.09 5.56 -13.20
N LEU A 237 -1.03 4.76 -13.41
CA LEU A 237 0.18 5.20 -14.10
C LEU A 237 -0.11 5.67 -15.53
N GLU A 238 -0.93 4.95 -16.29
CA GLU A 238 -1.38 5.39 -17.62
C GLU A 238 -2.11 6.75 -17.58
N LYS A 239 -2.92 6.98 -16.55
CA LYS A 239 -3.64 8.25 -16.38
C LYS A 239 -2.73 9.40 -15.95
N ILE A 240 -1.72 9.13 -15.12
CA ILE A 240 -0.68 10.12 -14.80
C ILE A 240 0.05 10.51 -16.10
N ALA A 241 0.44 9.52 -16.90
CA ALA A 241 1.11 9.77 -18.19
C ALA A 241 0.22 10.52 -19.18
N ALA A 242 -1.08 10.23 -19.23
CA ALA A 242 -2.04 10.94 -20.09
C ALA A 242 -2.27 12.42 -19.69
N ASN A 243 -1.90 12.78 -18.47
CA ASN A 243 -1.87 14.16 -17.96
C ASN A 243 -0.45 14.76 -18.00
N ASP A 244 0.42 14.27 -18.90
CA ASP A 244 1.80 14.74 -19.07
C ASP A 244 2.64 14.72 -17.77
N PHE A 245 2.33 13.77 -16.87
CA PHE A 245 2.98 13.63 -15.55
C PHE A 245 2.87 14.87 -14.67
N ASP A 246 1.80 15.64 -14.84
CA ASP A 246 1.55 16.81 -14.01
C ASP A 246 1.09 16.40 -12.60
N ALA A 247 1.97 16.53 -11.62
CA ALA A 247 1.71 16.17 -10.23
C ALA A 247 0.58 16.98 -9.56
N ARG A 248 0.12 18.06 -10.17
CA ARG A 248 -1.03 18.87 -9.69
C ARG A 248 -2.37 18.22 -10.01
N ILE A 249 -2.39 17.25 -10.93
CA ILE A 249 -3.60 16.56 -11.37
C ILE A 249 -3.66 15.18 -10.73
N ARG A 250 -4.66 14.97 -9.88
CA ARG A 250 -4.93 13.68 -9.23
C ARG A 250 -5.84 12.80 -10.10
N PRO A 251 -5.33 11.81 -10.84
CA PRO A 251 -6.18 10.91 -11.61
C PRO A 251 -6.87 9.90 -10.68
N THR A 252 -8.09 9.51 -11.04
CA THR A 252 -8.85 8.48 -10.30
C THR A 252 -9.43 7.45 -11.27
N LEU A 253 -9.65 6.22 -10.77
CA LEU A 253 -10.36 5.19 -11.53
C LEU A 253 -11.85 5.53 -11.60
N ARG A 254 -12.46 5.25 -12.77
CA ARG A 254 -13.88 5.46 -13.02
C ARG A 254 -14.47 4.21 -13.66
N TRP A 255 -15.79 4.08 -13.66
CA TRP A 255 -16.48 2.94 -14.25
C TRP A 255 -16.13 2.68 -15.73
N TYR A 256 -15.84 3.71 -16.50
CA TYR A 256 -15.43 3.61 -17.92
C TYR A 256 -13.99 3.11 -18.10
N ASP A 257 -13.19 3.00 -17.04
CA ASP A 257 -11.88 2.35 -17.08
C ASP A 257 -11.98 0.81 -17.12
N LEU A 258 -13.17 0.23 -16.82
CA LEU A 258 -13.36 -1.22 -16.69
C LEU A 258 -12.86 -2.03 -17.90
N PRO A 259 -13.11 -1.64 -19.18
CA PRO A 259 -12.56 -2.37 -20.32
C PRO A 259 -11.03 -2.40 -20.33
N ARG A 260 -10.38 -1.25 -19.97
CA ARG A 260 -8.93 -1.16 -19.90
C ARG A 260 -8.36 -1.98 -18.74
N LEU A 261 -9.01 -1.94 -17.57
CA LEU A 261 -8.66 -2.77 -16.41
C LEU A 261 -8.73 -4.26 -16.76
N THR A 262 -9.77 -4.71 -17.44
CA THR A 262 -9.91 -6.11 -17.90
C THR A 262 -8.78 -6.50 -18.85
N TYR A 263 -8.43 -5.64 -19.79
CA TYR A 263 -7.29 -5.86 -20.68
C TYR A 263 -5.97 -5.99 -19.90
N LEU A 264 -5.70 -5.04 -19.01
CA LEU A 264 -4.46 -5.02 -18.19
C LEU A 264 -4.37 -6.25 -17.26
N ALA A 265 -5.48 -6.64 -16.62
CA ALA A 265 -5.54 -7.83 -15.78
C ALA A 265 -5.24 -9.11 -16.60
N THR A 266 -5.82 -9.22 -17.79
CA THR A 266 -5.55 -10.33 -18.70
C THR A 266 -4.09 -10.36 -19.14
N ARG A 267 -3.52 -9.21 -19.49
CA ARG A 267 -2.11 -9.08 -19.85
C ARG A 267 -1.20 -9.49 -18.69
N ALA A 268 -1.44 -9.00 -17.49
CA ALA A 268 -0.66 -9.38 -16.31
C ALA A 268 -0.68 -10.90 -16.08
N TRP A 269 -1.85 -11.55 -16.26
CA TRP A 269 -1.95 -13.00 -16.15
C TRP A 269 -1.17 -13.75 -17.25
N LEU A 270 -1.24 -13.29 -18.50
CA LEU A 270 -0.48 -13.89 -19.60
C LEU A 270 1.01 -13.70 -19.41
N ASP A 271 1.46 -12.54 -18.95
CA ASP A 271 2.87 -12.25 -18.70
C ASP A 271 3.39 -13.11 -17.53
N ALA A 272 2.60 -13.28 -16.46
CA ALA A 272 2.95 -14.17 -15.34
C ALA A 272 3.23 -15.62 -15.81
N ARG A 273 2.47 -16.13 -16.78
CA ARG A 273 2.64 -17.51 -17.31
C ARG A 273 3.88 -17.70 -18.18
N ARG A 274 4.52 -16.62 -18.62
CA ARG A 274 5.75 -16.64 -19.43
C ARG A 274 7.01 -16.57 -18.58
N LEU A 275 6.88 -16.26 -17.30
CA LEU A 275 8.00 -16.28 -16.37
C LEU A 275 8.43 -17.73 -16.12
N PRO A 276 9.74 -18.03 -16.07
CA PRO A 276 10.21 -19.34 -15.64
C PRO A 276 9.79 -19.58 -14.18
N LEU A 277 9.30 -20.79 -13.90
CA LEU A 277 8.92 -21.23 -12.55
C LEU A 277 10.15 -21.40 -11.67
#